data_ae6f9b8d2aaf19b938781d12186016ae
#
_entry.id   ae6f9b8d2aaf19b938781d12186016ae
#
_cell.length_a   1.000
_cell.length_b   1.000
_cell.length_c   1.000
_cell.angle_alpha   90.00
_cell.angle_beta   90.00
_cell.angle_gamma   90.00
#
_symmetry.space_group_name_H-M   'P 1'
#
loop_
_entity.id
_entity.type
_entity.pdbx_description
1 polymer ?
#
loop_
_entity_poly.entity_id
_entity_poly.type
_entity_poly.pdbx_seq_one_letter_code
_entity_poly.pdbx_strand_id
1 'polypeptide(L)'
;MKICSSGSKVLLVCLLAVLLPSSLAFAAGATVDCTGATPGAFTTITAALASLPAAGPNSISVTGTCHENVVMFGRTDLTIFGNPTATVVPGNANGHLLAIDASQRVGIQNITFDGGRGALINDNSRVDLTSVTIQNSLGIGLTSIDSLVHIADSTIKASTRSGISVGGGTFYVDSDVTGTTVTNNGRTGISVLTGHLILNGGDGVTPGTENVISNNTGVGVAVANSAEADINGDNRIIGNQGAFGLEVIHTSTVIMSDGTISSNAGVGVHCGETSHCEWAGATKIDGNGKGGIEITDHSDGYLDGGIDVSGNTGVGVLVDLSSLLNSLGGNTINNNTDDGIVLNTMSVVKFAANDTITGNGKLALECNNNSMVSGDISTYKPKKCGAAFQASPIN
;
A
#
# COMPACT_ATOMS: atom_id res chain seq x y z
N MET A 1 79.61 -28.71 -17.86
CA MET A 1 78.46 -27.84 -17.80
C MET A 1 77.65 -28.30 -16.61
N LYS A 2 77.79 -27.59 -15.49
CA LYS A 2 77.15 -28.01 -14.19
C LYS A 2 75.78 -27.42 -14.06
N ILE A 3 74.80 -28.25 -13.77
CA ILE A 3 73.45 -27.83 -13.42
C ILE A 3 73.30 -27.94 -11.90
N CYS A 4 73.16 -26.80 -11.24
CA CYS A 4 72.83 -26.73 -9.81
C CYS A 4 71.38 -27.09 -9.58
N SER A 5 71.10 -28.10 -8.77
CA SER A 5 69.79 -28.38 -8.20
C SER A 5 69.61 -27.57 -6.93
N SER A 6 68.62 -26.67 -6.90
CA SER A 6 68.20 -25.95 -5.70
C SER A 6 66.96 -26.69 -5.15
N GLY A 7 67.12 -27.21 -3.96
CA GLY A 7 66.02 -27.87 -3.21
C GLY A 7 65.02 -26.87 -2.66
N SER A 8 63.79 -26.97 -3.04
CA SER A 8 62.68 -26.21 -2.49
C SER A 8 62.03 -27.03 -1.37
N LYS A 9 62.17 -26.53 -0.15
CA LYS A 9 61.46 -27.09 1.02
C LYS A 9 60.00 -26.65 0.95
N VAL A 10 59.13 -27.56 0.59
CA VAL A 10 57.69 -27.37 0.71
C VAL A 10 57.30 -27.41 2.17
N LEU A 11 56.92 -26.26 2.71
CA LEU A 11 56.34 -26.13 4.05
C LEU A 11 54.85 -26.56 3.95
N LEU A 12 54.56 -27.77 4.39
CA LEU A 12 53.18 -28.28 4.51
C LEU A 12 52.52 -27.63 5.73
N VAL A 13 51.76 -26.51 5.47
CA VAL A 13 50.91 -25.93 6.48
C VAL A 13 49.63 -26.80 6.60
N CYS A 14 49.58 -27.64 7.62
CA CYS A 14 48.31 -28.32 7.99
C CYS A 14 47.31 -27.28 8.49
N LEU A 15 46.40 -26.86 7.61
CA LEU A 15 45.25 -26.07 8.01
C LEU A 15 44.33 -26.97 8.79
N LEU A 16 44.40 -26.91 10.11
CA LEU A 16 43.45 -27.55 11.05
C LEU A 16 42.12 -26.81 10.88
N ALA A 17 41.26 -27.27 9.98
CA ALA A 17 39.89 -26.83 9.91
C ALA A 17 39.19 -27.26 11.21
N VAL A 18 39.06 -26.33 12.15
CA VAL A 18 38.17 -26.48 13.28
C VAL A 18 36.78 -26.55 12.74
N LEU A 19 36.26 -27.74 12.52
CA LEU A 19 34.84 -28.00 12.30
C LEU A 19 34.13 -27.61 13.60
N LEU A 20 33.80 -26.32 13.73
CA LEU A 20 32.78 -25.91 14.69
C LEU A 20 31.52 -26.69 14.33
N PRO A 21 30.96 -27.47 15.28
CA PRO A 21 29.67 -28.07 15.00
C PRO A 21 28.70 -26.93 14.71
N SER A 22 28.27 -26.87 13.44
CA SER A 22 27.07 -26.10 13.11
C SER A 22 25.99 -26.73 13.99
N SER A 23 25.64 -26.06 15.08
CA SER A 23 24.49 -26.43 15.88
C SER A 23 23.30 -26.48 14.94
N LEU A 24 22.86 -27.68 14.59
CA LEU A 24 21.58 -27.86 13.96
C LEU A 24 20.57 -27.24 14.90
N ALA A 25 20.11 -26.06 14.60
CA ALA A 25 19.03 -25.43 15.35
C ALA A 25 17.80 -26.29 15.11
N PHE A 26 17.45 -27.10 16.06
CA PHE A 26 16.19 -27.84 16.05
C PHE A 26 15.07 -26.84 16.21
N ALA A 27 14.02 -26.97 15.39
CA ALA A 27 12.80 -26.18 15.54
C ALA A 27 12.23 -26.42 16.95
N ALA A 28 12.16 -25.37 17.75
CA ALA A 28 11.52 -25.43 19.05
C ALA A 28 10.06 -25.02 18.92
N GLY A 29 9.15 -25.80 19.46
CA GLY A 29 7.72 -25.55 19.43
C GLY A 29 7.14 -25.37 20.82
N ALA A 30 6.14 -24.47 20.93
CA ALA A 30 5.33 -24.30 22.13
C ALA A 30 3.85 -24.34 21.78
N THR A 31 3.04 -24.87 22.68
CA THR A 31 1.58 -24.84 22.56
C THR A 31 1.02 -23.90 23.61
N VAL A 32 0.13 -23.01 23.18
CA VAL A 32 -0.62 -22.09 24.03
C VAL A 32 -2.10 -22.46 23.95
N ASP A 33 -2.69 -22.72 25.09
CA ASP A 33 -4.14 -22.88 25.23
C ASP A 33 -4.63 -21.84 26.25
N CYS A 34 -5.13 -20.75 25.73
CA CYS A 34 -5.64 -19.64 26.56
C CYS A 34 -6.92 -19.97 27.32
N THR A 35 -7.54 -21.12 27.06
CA THR A 35 -8.67 -21.65 27.87
C THR A 35 -8.20 -22.37 29.10
N GLY A 36 -6.93 -22.80 29.12
CA GLY A 36 -6.33 -23.59 30.21
C GLY A 36 -6.80 -25.07 30.25
N ALA A 37 -7.47 -25.56 29.20
CA ALA A 37 -8.01 -26.91 29.16
C ALA A 37 -6.96 -27.97 28.83
N THR A 38 -5.87 -27.60 28.14
CA THR A 38 -4.84 -28.54 27.69
C THR A 38 -3.72 -28.66 28.71
N PRO A 39 -3.55 -29.84 29.37
CA PRO A 39 -2.48 -30.03 30.31
C PRO A 39 -1.09 -29.83 29.69
N GLY A 40 -0.24 -29.07 30.35
CA GLY A 40 1.14 -28.81 29.93
C GLY A 40 1.28 -27.71 28.83
N ALA A 41 0.20 -27.19 28.31
CA ALA A 41 0.25 -26.01 27.44
C ALA A 41 0.47 -24.73 28.27
N PHE A 42 1.08 -23.71 27.64
CA PHE A 42 1.13 -22.38 28.22
C PHE A 42 -0.25 -21.74 28.17
N THR A 43 -0.59 -20.87 29.10
CA THR A 43 -1.86 -20.13 29.10
C THR A 43 -1.76 -18.75 28.48
N THR A 44 -0.55 -18.33 28.10
CA THR A 44 -0.29 -17.04 27.43
C THR A 44 0.79 -17.18 26.35
N ILE A 45 0.70 -16.39 25.29
CA ILE A 45 1.73 -16.29 24.25
C ILE A 45 3.03 -15.76 24.85
N THR A 46 2.95 -14.79 25.77
CA THR A 46 4.10 -14.21 26.47
C THR A 46 4.90 -15.27 27.23
N ALA A 47 4.23 -16.20 27.93
CA ALA A 47 4.90 -17.27 28.62
C ALA A 47 5.59 -18.26 27.66
N ALA A 48 4.92 -18.60 26.55
CA ALA A 48 5.49 -19.43 25.50
C ALA A 48 6.74 -18.76 24.87
N LEU A 49 6.65 -17.48 24.54
CA LEU A 49 7.79 -16.70 24.04
C LEU A 49 8.98 -16.73 25.00
N ALA A 50 8.73 -16.58 26.30
CA ALA A 50 9.81 -16.62 27.32
C ALA A 50 10.49 -17.99 27.43
N SER A 51 9.81 -19.07 27.08
CA SER A 51 10.34 -20.43 27.10
C SER A 51 11.20 -20.82 25.90
N LEU A 52 11.06 -20.06 24.79
CA LEU A 52 11.75 -20.33 23.53
C LEU A 52 13.04 -19.48 23.40
N PRO A 53 14.09 -20.01 22.75
CA PRO A 53 15.26 -19.21 22.43
C PRO A 53 14.87 -18.01 21.55
N ALA A 54 15.65 -16.92 21.62
CA ALA A 54 15.40 -15.74 20.78
C ALA A 54 15.61 -16.05 19.29
N ALA A 55 16.57 -16.91 18.97
CA ALA A 55 16.85 -17.37 17.61
C ALA A 55 16.13 -18.71 17.35
N GLY A 56 15.44 -18.77 16.18
CA GLY A 56 14.72 -19.95 15.72
C GLY A 56 15.53 -20.89 14.83
N PRO A 57 14.83 -21.80 14.13
CA PRO A 57 13.38 -21.76 13.88
C PRO A 57 12.52 -22.13 15.08
N ASN A 58 11.55 -21.29 15.40
CA ASN A 58 10.62 -21.50 16.51
C ASN A 58 9.17 -21.42 16.03
N SER A 59 8.27 -22.13 16.70
CA SER A 59 6.83 -22.04 16.42
C SER A 59 5.99 -22.00 17.69
N ILE A 60 4.88 -21.24 17.65
CA ILE A 60 3.89 -21.19 18.73
C ILE A 60 2.53 -21.46 18.12
N SER A 61 1.88 -22.54 18.52
CA SER A 61 0.48 -22.84 18.19
C SER A 61 -0.42 -22.29 19.28
N VAL A 62 -1.41 -21.48 18.91
CA VAL A 62 -2.28 -20.77 19.85
C VAL A 62 -3.72 -21.20 19.66
N THR A 63 -4.42 -21.47 20.75
CA THR A 63 -5.83 -21.84 20.79
C THR A 63 -6.59 -20.97 21.79
N GLY A 64 -7.82 -20.58 21.43
CA GLY A 64 -8.72 -19.85 22.33
C GLY A 64 -8.52 -18.34 22.32
N THR A 65 -9.03 -17.68 23.37
CA THR A 65 -8.93 -16.23 23.55
C THR A 65 -7.92 -15.88 24.62
N CYS A 66 -6.82 -15.24 24.22
CA CYS A 66 -5.74 -14.83 25.09
C CYS A 66 -5.95 -13.39 25.56
N HIS A 67 -5.92 -13.15 26.87
CA HIS A 67 -6.07 -11.82 27.49
C HIS A 67 -4.70 -11.24 27.82
N GLU A 68 -4.01 -10.70 26.84
CA GLU A 68 -2.64 -10.17 27.00
C GLU A 68 -2.28 -9.14 25.93
N ASN A 69 -1.22 -8.38 26.18
CA ASN A 69 -0.55 -7.57 25.16
C ASN A 69 0.74 -8.32 24.77
N VAL A 70 0.85 -8.74 23.52
CA VAL A 70 1.98 -9.53 23.04
C VAL A 70 3.12 -8.62 22.63
N VAL A 71 4.26 -8.74 23.29
CA VAL A 71 5.46 -7.95 22.99
C VAL A 71 6.61 -8.87 22.62
N MET A 72 7.22 -8.61 21.47
CA MET A 72 8.38 -9.34 20.95
C MET A 72 9.54 -8.38 20.68
N PHE A 73 10.71 -8.74 21.15
CA PHE A 73 11.93 -7.99 20.93
C PHE A 73 13.06 -8.93 20.53
N GLY A 74 13.78 -8.60 19.44
CA GLY A 74 14.98 -9.32 19.01
C GLY A 74 14.74 -10.79 18.63
N ARG A 75 13.54 -11.14 18.19
CA ARG A 75 13.22 -12.51 17.75
C ARG A 75 13.64 -12.75 16.31
N THR A 76 14.11 -13.97 16.04
CA THR A 76 14.41 -14.41 14.66
C THR A 76 13.80 -15.76 14.37
N ASP A 77 13.28 -15.92 13.14
CA ASP A 77 12.70 -17.17 12.63
C ASP A 77 11.62 -17.73 13.57
N LEU A 78 10.60 -16.91 13.86
CA LEU A 78 9.49 -17.26 14.73
C LEU A 78 8.19 -17.24 13.96
N THR A 79 7.39 -18.30 14.07
CA THR A 79 6.01 -18.33 13.57
C THR A 79 5.04 -18.50 14.73
N ILE A 80 4.02 -17.63 14.81
CA ILE A 80 2.89 -17.76 15.76
C ILE A 80 1.62 -17.94 14.94
N PHE A 81 0.88 -19.01 15.20
CA PHE A 81 -0.32 -19.31 14.43
C PHE A 81 -1.49 -19.78 15.27
N GLY A 82 -2.69 -19.32 14.93
CA GLY A 82 -3.94 -19.80 15.51
C GLY A 82 -4.29 -21.21 15.01
N ASN A 83 -4.76 -22.10 15.87
CA ASN A 83 -5.09 -23.47 15.54
C ASN A 83 -6.49 -23.85 16.03
N PRO A 84 -7.53 -23.91 15.16
CA PRO A 84 -7.49 -23.43 13.78
C PRO A 84 -7.41 -21.90 13.69
N THR A 85 -7.92 -21.18 14.67
CA THR A 85 -7.88 -19.72 14.84
C THR A 85 -7.72 -19.38 16.31
N ALA A 86 -7.16 -18.20 16.60
CA ALA A 86 -7.04 -17.69 17.97
C ALA A 86 -7.44 -16.21 18.00
N THR A 87 -7.82 -15.74 19.19
CA THR A 87 -8.11 -14.31 19.42
C THR A 87 -7.22 -13.79 20.53
N VAL A 88 -6.63 -12.63 20.33
CA VAL A 88 -5.91 -11.89 21.36
C VAL A 88 -6.69 -10.62 21.67
N VAL A 89 -7.04 -10.45 22.94
CA VAL A 89 -7.70 -9.26 23.47
C VAL A 89 -6.78 -8.59 24.51
N PRO A 90 -6.87 -7.27 24.71
CA PRO A 90 -5.89 -6.59 25.55
C PRO A 90 -5.99 -6.97 27.01
N GLY A 91 -4.85 -7.31 27.62
CA GLY A 91 -4.69 -7.30 29.07
C GLY A 91 -4.62 -5.88 29.62
N ASN A 92 -4.10 -4.94 28.82
CA ASN A 92 -4.12 -3.49 29.07
C ASN A 92 -4.60 -2.76 27.80
N ALA A 93 -5.77 -2.15 27.87
CA ALA A 93 -6.40 -1.46 26.76
C ALA A 93 -5.57 -0.28 26.22
N ASN A 94 -4.72 0.34 27.02
CA ASN A 94 -3.88 1.47 26.62
C ASN A 94 -2.55 1.05 25.97
N GLY A 95 -2.21 -0.25 25.94
CA GLY A 95 -1.03 -0.78 25.28
C GLY A 95 -1.31 -1.22 23.85
N HIS A 96 -0.25 -1.34 23.04
CA HIS A 96 -0.35 -2.04 21.76
C HIS A 96 -0.70 -3.51 22.04
N LEU A 97 -1.62 -4.04 21.25
CA LEU A 97 -2.06 -5.42 21.41
C LEU A 97 -1.01 -6.40 20.90
N LEU A 98 -0.31 -5.99 19.84
CA LEU A 98 0.88 -6.65 19.30
C LEU A 98 1.98 -5.60 19.16
N ALA A 99 3.17 -5.86 19.68
CA ALA A 99 4.35 -5.05 19.44
C ALA A 99 5.51 -5.94 19.01
N ILE A 100 6.15 -5.63 17.88
CA ILE A 100 7.29 -6.37 17.33
C ILE A 100 8.41 -5.39 17.06
N ASP A 101 9.51 -5.56 17.77
CA ASP A 101 10.67 -4.68 17.74
C ASP A 101 11.93 -5.45 17.37
N ALA A 102 12.78 -4.87 16.53
CA ALA A 102 14.11 -5.38 16.17
C ALA A 102 14.12 -6.88 15.84
N SER A 103 13.05 -7.38 15.20
CA SER A 103 12.80 -8.81 14.98
C SER A 103 12.84 -9.17 13.50
N GLN A 104 13.33 -10.37 13.17
CA GLN A 104 13.56 -10.78 11.79
C GLN A 104 12.86 -12.08 11.45
N ARG A 105 12.15 -12.11 10.31
CA ARG A 105 11.42 -13.29 9.83
C ARG A 105 10.42 -13.82 10.87
N VAL A 106 9.56 -12.90 11.34
CA VAL A 106 8.45 -13.23 12.24
C VAL A 106 7.19 -13.40 11.42
N GLY A 107 6.56 -14.56 11.48
CA GLY A 107 5.28 -14.85 10.85
C GLY A 107 4.15 -14.89 11.89
N ILE A 108 3.04 -14.22 11.59
CA ILE A 108 1.80 -14.29 12.38
C ILE A 108 0.69 -14.78 11.46
N GLN A 109 -0.04 -15.83 11.83
CA GLN A 109 -1.03 -16.46 10.97
C GLN A 109 -2.32 -16.82 11.73
N ASN A 110 -3.48 -16.65 11.08
CA ASN A 110 -4.78 -17.09 11.59
C ASN A 110 -5.13 -16.54 12.99
N ILE A 111 -4.75 -15.31 13.30
CA ILE A 111 -4.98 -14.68 14.61
C ILE A 111 -5.83 -13.41 14.44
N THR A 112 -6.82 -13.27 15.31
CA THR A 112 -7.58 -12.01 15.47
C THR A 112 -7.01 -11.22 16.64
N PHE A 113 -6.60 -10.00 16.39
CA PHE A 113 -6.24 -8.99 17.40
C PHE A 113 -7.42 -8.03 17.56
N ASP A 114 -8.09 -8.07 18.70
CA ASP A 114 -9.34 -7.34 18.94
C ASP A 114 -9.20 -6.34 20.10
N GLY A 115 -9.17 -5.05 19.77
CA GLY A 115 -9.06 -3.96 20.74
C GLY A 115 -7.63 -3.44 20.93
N GLY A 116 -7.34 -2.89 22.11
CA GLY A 116 -6.05 -2.25 22.45
C GLY A 116 -5.71 -1.06 21.53
N ARG A 117 -4.45 -0.69 21.42
CA ARG A 117 -3.97 0.38 20.52
C ARG A 117 -3.58 -0.13 19.13
N GLY A 118 -3.96 -1.36 18.77
CA GLY A 118 -3.60 -2.01 17.51
C GLY A 118 -2.21 -2.66 17.54
N ALA A 119 -1.65 -2.93 16.37
CA ALA A 119 -0.32 -3.52 16.22
C ALA A 119 0.72 -2.45 15.89
N LEU A 120 1.93 -2.62 16.43
CA LEU A 120 3.12 -1.81 16.15
C LEU A 120 4.26 -2.73 15.71
N ILE A 121 4.86 -2.43 14.57
CA ILE A 121 6.05 -3.11 14.03
C ILE A 121 7.09 -2.02 13.76
N ASN A 122 8.24 -2.07 14.41
CA ASN A 122 9.26 -1.03 14.31
C ASN A 122 10.69 -1.60 14.41
N ASP A 123 11.66 -0.68 14.41
CA ASP A 123 13.08 -0.94 14.57
C ASP A 123 13.64 -1.99 13.60
N ASN A 124 13.46 -1.73 12.30
CA ASN A 124 13.98 -2.57 11.23
C ASN A 124 13.52 -4.05 11.33
N SER A 125 12.29 -4.25 11.79
CA SER A 125 11.69 -5.58 11.83
C SER A 125 11.30 -6.07 10.46
N ARG A 126 11.31 -7.41 10.27
CA ARG A 126 10.74 -8.08 9.09
C ARG A 126 9.64 -9.04 9.53
N VAL A 127 8.41 -8.75 9.11
CA VAL A 127 7.21 -9.43 9.60
C VAL A 127 6.27 -9.80 8.46
N ASP A 128 5.77 -11.03 8.47
CA ASP A 128 4.76 -11.54 7.56
C ASP A 128 3.45 -11.79 8.35
N LEU A 129 2.37 -11.16 7.91
CA LEU A 129 1.02 -11.29 8.49
C LEU A 129 0.11 -11.96 7.47
N THR A 130 -0.37 -13.17 7.74
CA THR A 130 -1.24 -13.90 6.81
C THR A 130 -2.53 -14.34 7.50
N SER A 131 -3.66 -14.06 6.87
CA SER A 131 -4.99 -14.39 7.42
C SER A 131 -5.20 -13.82 8.84
N VAL A 132 -4.71 -12.59 9.06
CA VAL A 132 -4.80 -11.88 10.34
C VAL A 132 -5.97 -10.90 10.31
N THR A 133 -6.71 -10.81 11.41
CA THR A 133 -7.69 -9.74 11.60
C THR A 133 -7.21 -8.80 12.70
N ILE A 134 -7.11 -7.49 12.40
CA ILE A 134 -6.86 -6.44 13.41
C ILE A 134 -8.10 -5.56 13.44
N GLN A 135 -8.79 -5.52 14.59
CA GLN A 135 -10.07 -4.82 14.67
C GLN A 135 -10.27 -4.08 16.00
N ASN A 136 -11.21 -3.11 15.98
CA ASN A 136 -11.64 -2.35 17.16
C ASN A 136 -10.50 -1.64 17.91
N SER A 137 -9.45 -1.25 17.19
CA SER A 137 -8.30 -0.58 17.79
C SER A 137 -8.66 0.81 18.29
N LEU A 138 -8.26 1.17 19.51
CA LEU A 138 -8.40 2.50 20.10
C LEU A 138 -7.42 3.54 19.50
N GLY A 139 -6.66 3.17 18.50
CA GLY A 139 -5.69 3.97 17.76
C GLY A 139 -5.68 3.60 16.29
N ILE A 140 -4.49 3.52 15.73
CA ILE A 140 -4.24 2.98 14.39
C ILE A 140 -4.32 1.46 14.46
N GLY A 141 -4.90 0.82 13.45
CA GLY A 141 -4.97 -0.65 13.40
C GLY A 141 -3.60 -1.29 13.35
N LEU A 142 -2.79 -0.95 12.36
CA LEU A 142 -1.42 -1.44 12.17
C LEU A 142 -0.48 -0.27 11.87
N THR A 143 0.54 -0.11 12.67
CA THR A 143 1.62 0.87 12.46
C THR A 143 2.91 0.15 12.11
N SER A 144 3.54 0.52 10.99
CA SER A 144 4.88 0.08 10.58
C SER A 144 5.83 1.27 10.57
N ILE A 145 6.96 1.17 11.26
CA ILE A 145 7.98 2.22 11.31
C ILE A 145 9.33 1.59 10.96
N ASP A 146 9.99 2.12 9.93
CA ASP A 146 11.32 1.70 9.47
C ASP A 146 11.47 0.16 9.36
N SER A 147 10.43 -0.51 8.87
CA SER A 147 10.34 -1.97 8.86
C SER A 147 9.93 -2.51 7.49
N LEU A 148 10.17 -3.79 7.27
CA LEU A 148 9.66 -4.54 6.13
C LEU A 148 8.48 -5.39 6.60
N VAL A 149 7.27 -4.99 6.18
CA VAL A 149 6.05 -5.70 6.55
C VAL A 149 5.37 -6.22 5.30
N HIS A 150 4.96 -7.45 5.33
CA HIS A 150 4.13 -8.08 4.32
C HIS A 150 2.81 -8.52 4.97
N ILE A 151 1.69 -8.12 4.39
CA ILE A 151 0.37 -8.52 4.85
C ILE A 151 -0.43 -9.10 3.68
N ALA A 152 -1.00 -10.29 3.86
CA ALA A 152 -1.80 -10.98 2.85
C ALA A 152 -3.07 -11.57 3.46
N ASP A 153 -4.12 -11.68 2.65
CA ASP A 153 -5.39 -12.37 3.02
C ASP A 153 -5.98 -11.91 4.37
N SER A 154 -5.80 -10.65 4.70
CA SER A 154 -6.01 -10.13 6.05
C SER A 154 -7.07 -9.03 6.09
N THR A 155 -7.54 -8.70 7.30
CA THR A 155 -8.55 -7.65 7.48
C THR A 155 -8.13 -6.68 8.58
N ILE A 156 -8.10 -5.39 8.26
CA ILE A 156 -7.89 -4.30 9.22
C ILE A 156 -9.14 -3.42 9.24
N LYS A 157 -9.85 -3.40 10.36
CA LYS A 157 -11.16 -2.71 10.42
C LYS A 157 -11.48 -2.08 11.77
N ALA A 158 -12.41 -1.13 11.74
CA ALA A 158 -13.01 -0.51 12.92
C ALA A 158 -11.98 0.09 13.90
N SER A 159 -10.83 0.54 13.39
CA SER A 159 -9.86 1.32 14.17
C SER A 159 -10.39 2.74 14.37
N THR A 160 -10.17 3.36 15.52
CA THR A 160 -10.65 4.74 15.78
C THR A 160 -9.88 5.80 14.99
N ARG A 161 -8.71 5.45 14.47
CA ARG A 161 -7.88 6.27 13.58
C ARG A 161 -7.72 5.58 12.22
N SER A 162 -6.56 5.70 11.61
CA SER A 162 -6.26 5.03 10.33
C SER A 162 -6.22 3.51 10.47
N GLY A 163 -6.53 2.81 9.39
CA GLY A 163 -6.37 1.35 9.35
C GLY A 163 -4.91 0.97 9.43
N ILE A 164 -4.11 1.41 8.46
CA ILE A 164 -2.66 1.19 8.39
C ILE A 164 -1.93 2.55 8.36
N SER A 165 -0.78 2.64 9.02
CA SER A 165 0.15 3.76 8.92
C SER A 165 1.56 3.26 8.69
N VAL A 166 2.22 3.77 7.63
CA VAL A 166 3.59 3.44 7.24
C VAL A 166 4.46 4.69 7.43
N GLY A 167 5.46 4.60 8.29
CA GLY A 167 6.43 5.65 8.56
C GLY A 167 7.85 5.15 8.31
N GLY A 168 8.29 5.11 7.05
CA GLY A 168 9.57 4.54 6.65
C GLY A 168 9.51 3.03 6.36
N GLY A 169 10.57 2.50 5.74
CA GLY A 169 10.63 1.10 5.32
C GLY A 169 9.73 0.77 4.12
N THR A 170 9.43 -0.50 3.95
CA THR A 170 8.57 -0.98 2.85
C THR A 170 7.42 -1.80 3.41
N PHE A 171 6.22 -1.55 2.89
CA PHE A 171 5.00 -2.21 3.30
C PHE A 171 4.30 -2.84 2.09
N TYR A 172 4.21 -4.16 2.08
CA TYR A 172 3.50 -4.91 1.06
C TYR A 172 2.10 -5.28 1.52
N VAL A 173 1.12 -5.06 0.67
CA VAL A 173 -0.25 -5.58 0.81
C VAL A 173 -0.52 -6.47 -0.39
N ASP A 174 -0.53 -7.74 -0.16
CA ASP A 174 -0.68 -8.74 -1.22
C ASP A 174 -2.02 -9.49 -1.11
N SER A 175 -2.36 -10.15 -2.19
CA SER A 175 -3.48 -11.07 -2.26
C SER A 175 -2.99 -12.43 -2.73
N ASP A 176 -2.74 -13.34 -1.79
CA ASP A 176 -2.27 -14.68 -2.11
C ASP A 176 -3.41 -15.62 -2.50
N VAL A 177 -4.47 -15.64 -1.70
CA VAL A 177 -5.66 -16.50 -1.90
C VAL A 177 -6.95 -15.69 -1.89
N THR A 178 -7.06 -14.75 -0.94
CA THR A 178 -8.13 -13.77 -0.84
C THR A 178 -7.51 -12.38 -0.67
N GLY A 179 -8.14 -11.33 -1.17
CA GLY A 179 -7.55 -9.99 -1.02
C GLY A 179 -7.51 -9.51 0.43
N THR A 180 -6.59 -8.60 0.71
CA THR A 180 -6.54 -7.91 1.99
C THR A 180 -7.54 -6.75 2.02
N THR A 181 -8.29 -6.64 3.13
CA THR A 181 -9.32 -5.62 3.31
C THR A 181 -8.95 -4.61 4.40
N VAL A 182 -8.99 -3.30 4.07
CA VAL A 182 -8.80 -2.20 5.04
C VAL A 182 -10.06 -1.33 5.04
N THR A 183 -10.93 -1.50 6.04
CA THR A 183 -12.30 -0.96 5.95
C THR A 183 -12.86 -0.41 7.26
N ASN A 184 -13.80 0.54 7.14
CA ASN A 184 -14.55 1.10 8.27
C ASN A 184 -13.64 1.68 9.38
N ASN A 185 -12.49 2.23 9.04
CA ASN A 185 -11.61 2.90 9.99
C ASN A 185 -12.02 4.36 10.16
N GLY A 186 -11.80 4.93 11.34
CA GLY A 186 -12.25 6.26 11.74
C GLY A 186 -11.52 7.42 11.06
N ARG A 187 -10.50 7.16 10.27
CA ARG A 187 -9.77 8.13 9.44
C ARG A 187 -9.37 7.50 8.11
N THR A 188 -8.14 7.71 7.67
CA THR A 188 -7.55 7.18 6.42
C THR A 188 -7.49 5.66 6.45
N GLY A 189 -7.78 5.02 5.33
CA GLY A 189 -7.58 3.57 5.20
C GLY A 189 -6.11 3.20 5.36
N ILE A 190 -5.26 3.63 4.42
CA ILE A 190 -3.80 3.45 4.45
C ILE A 190 -3.12 4.82 4.34
N SER A 191 -2.25 5.15 5.29
CA SER A 191 -1.46 6.39 5.32
C SER A 191 0.03 6.08 5.23
N VAL A 192 0.69 6.59 4.19
CA VAL A 192 2.14 6.46 3.96
C VAL A 192 2.76 7.84 4.17
N LEU A 193 3.54 7.98 5.25
CA LEU A 193 4.16 9.23 5.68
C LEU A 193 5.68 9.16 5.58
N THR A 194 6.25 8.79 4.53
CA THR A 194 7.62 8.36 4.24
C THR A 194 7.68 6.85 4.03
N GLY A 195 8.58 6.40 3.20
CA GLY A 195 8.69 4.97 2.88
C GLY A 195 7.94 4.57 1.62
N HIS A 196 7.79 3.28 1.41
CA HIS A 196 7.26 2.71 0.18
C HIS A 196 6.10 1.74 0.48
N LEU A 197 4.96 1.98 -0.15
CA LEU A 197 3.80 1.10 -0.15
C LEU A 197 3.73 0.33 -1.46
N ILE A 198 3.55 -0.97 -1.39
CA ILE A 198 3.30 -1.83 -2.56
C ILE A 198 1.96 -2.53 -2.33
N LEU A 199 0.97 -2.21 -3.18
CA LEU A 199 -0.30 -2.91 -3.22
C LEU A 199 -0.31 -3.82 -4.44
N ASN A 200 -0.25 -5.12 -4.24
CA ASN A 200 -0.39 -6.10 -5.30
C ASN A 200 -1.78 -6.75 -5.19
N GLY A 201 -2.71 -6.26 -5.98
CA GLY A 201 -4.04 -6.86 -6.13
C GLY A 201 -3.97 -8.16 -6.94
N GLY A 202 -5.09 -8.88 -6.97
CA GLY A 202 -5.23 -10.07 -7.79
C GLY A 202 -5.16 -9.80 -9.29
N ASP A 203 -5.37 -10.84 -10.05
CA ASP A 203 -5.27 -10.83 -11.53
C ASP A 203 -6.46 -10.13 -12.24
N GLY A 204 -7.44 -9.61 -11.49
CA GLY A 204 -8.67 -9.01 -12.01
C GLY A 204 -9.64 -10.02 -12.64
N VAL A 205 -9.33 -11.30 -12.60
CA VAL A 205 -10.13 -12.39 -13.18
C VAL A 205 -10.74 -13.29 -12.10
N THR A 206 -9.98 -13.57 -11.06
CA THR A 206 -10.42 -14.41 -9.93
C THR A 206 -11.14 -13.55 -8.89
N PRO A 207 -12.47 -13.67 -8.74
CA PRO A 207 -13.21 -12.86 -7.77
C PRO A 207 -12.74 -13.11 -6.34
N GLY A 208 -12.62 -12.04 -5.56
CA GLY A 208 -12.24 -12.09 -4.14
C GLY A 208 -10.72 -12.10 -3.91
N THR A 209 -9.92 -11.92 -4.95
CA THR A 209 -8.46 -11.75 -4.82
C THR A 209 -8.03 -10.27 -4.84
N GLU A 210 -8.97 -9.34 -5.01
CA GLU A 210 -8.71 -7.91 -4.97
C GLU A 210 -8.39 -7.41 -3.56
N ASN A 211 -7.39 -6.53 -3.39
CA ASN A 211 -7.26 -5.76 -2.17
C ASN A 211 -8.32 -4.65 -2.14
N VAL A 212 -8.99 -4.48 -1.01
CA VAL A 212 -10.10 -3.53 -0.88
C VAL A 212 -9.84 -2.53 0.24
N ILE A 213 -9.69 -1.26 -0.12
CA ILE A 213 -9.58 -0.15 0.82
C ILE A 213 -10.88 0.64 0.78
N SER A 214 -11.79 0.41 1.75
CA SER A 214 -13.16 0.89 1.61
C SER A 214 -13.80 1.46 2.87
N ASN A 215 -14.81 2.33 2.66
CA ASN A 215 -15.68 2.83 3.72
C ASN A 215 -14.94 3.44 4.92
N ASN A 216 -13.71 3.91 4.73
CA ASN A 216 -12.99 4.64 5.75
C ASN A 216 -13.54 6.07 5.86
N THR A 217 -13.58 6.64 7.06
CA THR A 217 -14.16 7.97 7.28
C THR A 217 -13.33 9.09 6.64
N GLY A 218 -12.03 8.86 6.45
CA GLY A 218 -11.09 9.76 5.76
C GLY A 218 -10.81 9.32 4.33
N VAL A 219 -9.63 9.70 3.86
CA VAL A 219 -9.07 9.31 2.56
C VAL A 219 -8.89 7.79 2.48
N GLY A 220 -9.05 7.22 1.31
CA GLY A 220 -8.79 5.78 1.12
C GLY A 220 -7.31 5.47 1.31
N VAL A 221 -6.45 5.99 0.44
CA VAL A 221 -4.98 5.89 0.52
C VAL A 221 -4.38 7.29 0.45
N ALA A 222 -3.50 7.63 1.39
CA ALA A 222 -2.76 8.89 1.40
C ALA A 222 -1.25 8.62 1.37
N VAL A 223 -0.54 9.27 0.42
CA VAL A 223 0.90 9.15 0.20
C VAL A 223 1.51 10.53 0.30
N ALA A 224 2.36 10.77 1.30
CA ALA A 224 2.86 12.11 1.62
C ALA A 224 4.33 12.11 2.06
N ASN A 225 4.97 13.30 2.01
CA ASN A 225 6.32 13.56 2.50
C ASN A 225 7.42 12.72 1.80
N SER A 226 7.46 12.81 0.48
CA SER A 226 8.41 12.08 -0.37
C SER A 226 8.27 10.56 -0.24
N ALA A 227 7.06 10.09 0.04
CA ALA A 227 6.72 8.68 0.03
C ALA A 227 6.44 8.19 -1.40
N GLU A 228 6.47 6.88 -1.55
CA GLU A 228 6.23 6.22 -2.82
C GLU A 228 5.14 5.15 -2.66
N ALA A 229 4.30 4.96 -3.69
CA ALA A 229 3.39 3.85 -3.72
C ALA A 229 3.26 3.26 -5.13
N ASP A 230 3.43 1.94 -5.22
CA ASP A 230 3.12 1.13 -6.39
C ASP A 230 1.81 0.37 -6.14
N ILE A 231 0.81 0.65 -6.97
CA ILE A 231 -0.52 0.05 -6.87
C ILE A 231 -0.76 -0.79 -8.13
N ASN A 232 -0.55 -2.08 -8.03
CA ASN A 232 -0.54 -3.00 -9.17
C ASN A 232 -1.67 -4.04 -9.10
N GLY A 233 -2.29 -4.36 -10.22
CA GLY A 233 -3.37 -5.34 -10.31
C GLY A 233 -4.71 -4.82 -9.76
N ASP A 234 -5.67 -5.71 -9.53
CA ASP A 234 -7.02 -5.35 -9.09
C ASP A 234 -7.06 -4.89 -7.63
N ASN A 235 -6.65 -3.63 -7.41
CA ASN A 235 -6.83 -2.95 -6.13
C ASN A 235 -8.05 -2.04 -6.20
N ARG A 236 -8.88 -2.02 -5.16
CA ARG A 236 -10.13 -1.26 -5.12
C ARG A 236 -10.13 -0.25 -3.97
N ILE A 237 -10.10 1.04 -4.30
CA ILE A 237 -10.18 2.16 -3.34
C ILE A 237 -11.59 2.75 -3.47
N ILE A 238 -12.54 2.28 -2.67
CA ILE A 238 -13.96 2.51 -2.92
C ILE A 238 -14.74 2.99 -1.70
N GLY A 239 -15.69 3.91 -1.92
CA GLY A 239 -16.67 4.30 -0.90
C GLY A 239 -16.09 5.02 0.32
N ASN A 240 -14.86 5.53 0.24
CA ASN A 240 -14.23 6.28 1.34
C ASN A 240 -14.87 7.67 1.46
N GLN A 241 -15.02 8.18 2.69
CA GLN A 241 -15.81 9.38 2.99
C GLN A 241 -14.99 10.67 3.06
N GLY A 242 -13.68 10.60 2.87
CA GLY A 242 -12.76 11.74 2.89
C GLY A 242 -12.83 12.61 1.63
N ALA A 243 -11.94 13.60 1.58
CA ALA A 243 -11.84 14.51 0.44
C ALA A 243 -11.41 13.80 -0.86
N PHE A 244 -10.68 12.70 -0.75
CA PHE A 244 -10.11 11.97 -1.87
C PHE A 244 -10.22 10.44 -1.67
N GLY A 245 -10.30 9.70 -2.78
CA GLY A 245 -10.06 8.26 -2.77
C GLY A 245 -8.57 7.97 -2.58
N LEU A 246 -7.72 8.53 -3.44
CA LEU A 246 -6.26 8.51 -3.38
C LEU A 246 -5.73 9.94 -3.31
N GLU A 247 -4.87 10.24 -2.35
CA GLU A 247 -4.21 11.54 -2.16
C GLU A 247 -2.70 11.36 -2.23
N VAL A 248 -2.03 12.18 -3.07
CA VAL A 248 -0.58 12.16 -3.28
C VAL A 248 -0.07 13.59 -3.16
N ILE A 249 0.68 13.89 -2.11
CA ILE A 249 1.12 15.26 -1.80
C ILE A 249 2.56 15.30 -1.27
N HIS A 250 3.11 16.52 -1.19
CA HIS A 250 4.44 16.79 -0.62
C HIS A 250 5.55 16.00 -1.30
N THR A 251 5.74 16.19 -2.62
CA THR A 251 6.81 15.59 -3.43
C THR A 251 6.79 14.04 -3.46
N SER A 252 5.61 13.45 -3.37
CA SER A 252 5.43 12.00 -3.35
C SER A 252 5.17 11.46 -4.76
N THR A 253 5.31 10.16 -4.93
CA THR A 253 5.10 9.47 -6.21
C THR A 253 4.11 8.34 -6.06
N VAL A 254 3.19 8.22 -7.01
CA VAL A 254 2.31 7.06 -7.15
C VAL A 254 2.31 6.57 -8.59
N ILE A 255 2.50 5.27 -8.77
CA ILE A 255 2.27 4.55 -10.02
C ILE A 255 1.13 3.54 -9.76
N MET A 256 0.07 3.60 -10.58
CA MET A 256 -1.08 2.71 -10.45
C MET A 256 -1.41 2.05 -11.77
N SER A 257 -1.61 0.73 -11.75
CA SER A 257 -2.05 -0.03 -12.91
C SER A 257 -3.18 -1.01 -12.58
N ASP A 258 -4.16 -1.11 -13.50
CA ASP A 258 -5.24 -2.10 -13.49
C ASP A 258 -6.19 -2.07 -12.27
N GLY A 259 -6.22 -1.00 -11.51
CA GLY A 259 -7.07 -0.89 -10.31
C GLY A 259 -8.31 0.01 -10.51
N THR A 260 -9.10 0.12 -9.44
CA THR A 260 -10.35 0.91 -9.43
C THR A 260 -10.37 1.90 -8.27
N ILE A 261 -10.66 3.16 -8.56
CA ILE A 261 -10.92 4.21 -7.56
C ILE A 261 -12.34 4.73 -7.79
N SER A 262 -13.31 4.28 -7.00
CA SER A 262 -14.69 4.57 -7.31
C SER A 262 -15.58 4.87 -6.09
N SER A 263 -16.67 5.58 -6.38
CA SER A 263 -17.73 5.85 -5.39
C SER A 263 -17.22 6.50 -4.09
N ASN A 264 -16.05 7.15 -4.10
CA ASN A 264 -15.57 7.93 -2.97
C ASN A 264 -16.36 9.25 -2.85
N ALA A 265 -16.61 9.73 -1.64
CA ALA A 265 -17.43 10.92 -1.41
C ALA A 265 -16.78 12.21 -1.96
N GLY A 266 -15.48 12.25 -2.06
CA GLY A 266 -14.68 13.34 -2.61
C GLY A 266 -14.29 13.13 -4.05
N VAL A 267 -13.14 13.68 -4.44
CA VAL A 267 -12.48 13.45 -5.74
C VAL A 267 -11.87 12.05 -5.75
N GLY A 268 -11.85 11.40 -6.89
CA GLY A 268 -11.21 10.08 -7.02
C GLY A 268 -9.74 10.14 -6.67
N VAL A 269 -8.96 10.97 -7.35
CA VAL A 269 -7.52 11.14 -7.14
C VAL A 269 -7.15 12.60 -7.02
N HIS A 270 -6.30 12.93 -6.05
CA HIS A 270 -5.62 14.21 -5.92
C HIS A 270 -4.10 14.01 -5.98
N CYS A 271 -3.45 14.69 -6.92
CA CYS A 271 -2.00 14.77 -7.09
C CYS A 271 -1.59 16.22 -6.95
N GLY A 272 -1.00 16.57 -5.80
CA GLY A 272 -0.71 17.96 -5.44
C GLY A 272 0.68 18.16 -4.87
N GLU A 273 1.06 19.43 -4.71
CA GLU A 273 2.25 19.86 -3.98
C GLU A 273 3.54 19.22 -4.54
N THR A 274 3.78 19.44 -5.84
CA THR A 274 4.97 18.97 -6.57
C THR A 274 5.12 17.45 -6.62
N SER A 275 4.01 16.72 -6.61
CA SER A 275 3.99 15.26 -6.65
C SER A 275 3.87 14.72 -8.08
N HIS A 276 4.17 13.44 -8.23
CA HIS A 276 4.11 12.72 -9.50
C HIS A 276 3.10 11.57 -9.43
N CYS A 277 2.20 11.49 -10.43
CA CYS A 277 1.19 10.45 -10.48
C CYS A 277 1.10 9.85 -11.88
N GLU A 278 1.16 8.53 -11.98
CA GLU A 278 1.06 7.80 -13.23
C GLU A 278 -0.05 6.75 -13.15
N TRP A 279 -0.89 6.70 -14.17
CA TRP A 279 -1.95 5.70 -14.30
C TRP A 279 -1.76 4.94 -15.60
N ALA A 280 -1.76 3.63 -15.50
CA ALA A 280 -1.55 2.71 -16.61
C ALA A 280 -2.60 1.58 -16.64
N GLY A 281 -2.56 0.79 -17.69
CA GLY A 281 -3.41 -0.38 -17.85
C GLY A 281 -4.91 -0.06 -17.91
N ALA A 282 -5.73 -0.95 -17.37
CA ALA A 282 -7.19 -0.78 -17.34
C ALA A 282 -7.69 -0.05 -16.09
N THR A 283 -6.95 0.95 -15.61
CA THR A 283 -7.31 1.72 -14.41
C THR A 283 -8.61 2.48 -14.60
N LYS A 284 -9.51 2.39 -13.60
CA LYS A 284 -10.80 3.05 -13.57
C LYS A 284 -10.90 4.06 -12.43
N ILE A 285 -11.37 5.26 -12.75
CA ILE A 285 -11.61 6.34 -11.77
C ILE A 285 -13.03 6.84 -12.01
N ASP A 286 -14.02 6.19 -11.37
CA ASP A 286 -15.41 6.34 -11.74
C ASP A 286 -16.36 6.62 -10.57
N GLY A 287 -17.46 7.33 -10.84
CA GLY A 287 -18.54 7.54 -9.89
C GLY A 287 -18.17 8.25 -8.60
N ASN A 288 -17.05 8.99 -8.54
CA ASN A 288 -16.64 9.75 -7.37
C ASN A 288 -17.47 11.03 -7.20
N GLY A 289 -17.65 11.48 -5.96
CA GLY A 289 -18.64 12.49 -5.59
C GLY A 289 -18.29 13.94 -5.94
N LYS A 290 -17.04 14.27 -6.31
CA LYS A 290 -16.62 15.64 -6.63
C LYS A 290 -15.80 15.81 -7.90
N GLY A 291 -15.27 14.75 -8.46
CA GLY A 291 -14.46 14.76 -9.67
C GLY A 291 -13.67 13.47 -9.81
N GLY A 292 -13.05 13.29 -10.99
CA GLY A 292 -12.23 12.11 -11.25
C GLY A 292 -10.79 12.29 -10.75
N ILE A 293 -10.01 13.12 -11.42
CA ILE A 293 -8.60 13.41 -11.13
C ILE A 293 -8.40 14.91 -10.95
N GLU A 294 -7.66 15.31 -9.92
CA GLU A 294 -7.11 16.66 -9.72
C GLU A 294 -5.58 16.60 -9.71
N ILE A 295 -4.93 17.42 -10.56
CA ILE A 295 -3.47 17.60 -10.62
C ILE A 295 -3.21 19.08 -10.36
N THR A 296 -2.65 19.42 -9.21
CA THR A 296 -2.52 20.80 -8.75
C THR A 296 -1.12 21.10 -8.19
N ASP A 297 -0.85 22.37 -7.96
CA ASP A 297 0.34 22.85 -7.24
C ASP A 297 1.67 22.31 -7.80
N HIS A 298 1.92 22.60 -9.10
CA HIS A 298 3.17 22.23 -9.80
C HIS A 298 3.42 20.71 -9.89
N SER A 299 2.35 19.93 -9.83
CA SER A 299 2.42 18.48 -9.95
C SER A 299 2.33 18.01 -11.40
N ASP A 300 2.69 16.78 -11.64
CA ASP A 300 2.55 16.18 -12.96
C ASP A 300 1.86 14.83 -12.93
N GLY A 301 1.06 14.58 -13.96
CA GLY A 301 0.29 13.36 -14.14
C GLY A 301 0.48 12.75 -15.52
N TYR A 302 0.41 11.42 -15.58
CA TYR A 302 0.49 10.64 -16.82
C TYR A 302 -0.70 9.70 -16.95
N LEU A 303 -1.41 9.76 -18.08
CA LEU A 303 -2.39 8.76 -18.49
C LEU A 303 -1.77 7.92 -19.59
N ASP A 304 -1.31 6.72 -19.25
CA ASP A 304 -0.53 5.85 -20.15
C ASP A 304 -1.37 4.91 -21.02
N GLY A 305 -2.60 5.34 -21.33
CA GLY A 305 -3.51 4.60 -22.22
C GLY A 305 -4.37 3.56 -21.49
N GLY A 306 -5.64 3.46 -21.94
CA GLY A 306 -6.60 2.53 -21.34
C GLY A 306 -7.29 3.02 -20.06
N ILE A 307 -7.00 4.22 -19.61
CA ILE A 307 -7.57 4.81 -18.39
C ILE A 307 -9.01 5.24 -18.65
N ASP A 308 -9.92 4.88 -17.74
CA ASP A 308 -11.33 5.28 -17.78
C ASP A 308 -11.65 6.23 -16.62
N VAL A 309 -11.88 7.52 -16.94
CA VAL A 309 -12.30 8.56 -15.99
C VAL A 309 -13.73 8.93 -16.29
N SER A 310 -14.70 8.24 -15.68
CA SER A 310 -16.08 8.35 -16.10
C SER A 310 -17.11 8.45 -14.97
N GLY A 311 -18.25 9.06 -15.29
CA GLY A 311 -19.40 9.08 -14.38
C GLY A 311 -19.16 9.82 -13.06
N ASN A 312 -18.10 10.61 -12.93
CA ASN A 312 -17.81 11.37 -11.71
C ASN A 312 -18.72 12.59 -11.60
N THR A 313 -19.10 12.95 -10.37
CA THR A 313 -19.80 14.20 -10.11
C THR A 313 -18.79 15.34 -10.14
N GLY A 314 -18.92 16.27 -11.13
CA GLY A 314 -17.97 17.34 -11.37
C GLY A 314 -17.09 17.08 -12.59
N VAL A 315 -15.90 17.65 -12.59
CA VAL A 315 -14.93 17.59 -13.70
C VAL A 315 -14.30 16.20 -13.78
N GLY A 316 -14.11 15.68 -15.00
CA GLY A 316 -13.38 14.42 -15.20
C GLY A 316 -11.93 14.57 -14.76
N VAL A 317 -11.17 15.50 -15.37
CA VAL A 317 -9.77 15.79 -15.02
C VAL A 317 -9.56 17.29 -14.87
N LEU A 318 -9.14 17.75 -13.70
CA LEU A 318 -8.73 19.12 -13.43
C LEU A 318 -7.20 19.22 -13.40
N VAL A 319 -6.63 20.17 -14.15
CA VAL A 319 -5.20 20.49 -14.10
C VAL A 319 -5.06 21.97 -13.77
N ASP A 320 -4.52 22.30 -12.60
CA ASP A 320 -4.48 23.68 -12.09
C ASP A 320 -3.11 24.03 -11.48
N LEU A 321 -2.89 25.32 -11.23
CA LEU A 321 -1.73 25.87 -10.54
C LEU A 321 -0.39 25.42 -11.13
N SER A 322 -0.21 25.71 -12.44
CA SER A 322 1.03 25.44 -13.19
C SER A 322 1.42 23.94 -13.26
N SER A 323 0.43 23.07 -13.26
CA SER A 323 0.61 21.63 -13.31
C SER A 323 0.59 21.10 -14.75
N LEU A 324 1.04 19.86 -14.91
CA LEU A 324 1.18 19.20 -16.21
C LEU A 324 0.39 17.88 -16.23
N LEU A 325 -0.37 17.67 -17.32
CA LEU A 325 -0.89 16.35 -17.66
C LEU A 325 -0.29 15.91 -19.01
N ASN A 326 0.28 14.72 -19.04
CA ASN A 326 0.66 14.02 -20.27
C ASN A 326 -0.36 12.90 -20.53
N SER A 327 -1.07 12.95 -21.63
CA SER A 327 -1.94 11.85 -22.06
C SER A 327 -1.33 11.19 -23.29
N LEU A 328 -1.01 9.91 -23.17
CA LEU A 328 -0.39 9.13 -24.25
C LEU A 328 -1.41 8.59 -25.25
N GLY A 329 -2.70 8.81 -24.99
CA GLY A 329 -3.81 8.46 -25.88
C GLY A 329 -4.46 7.13 -25.54
N GLY A 330 -5.66 6.92 -26.13
CA GLY A 330 -6.44 5.71 -25.85
C GLY A 330 -7.20 5.74 -24.52
N ASN A 331 -7.20 6.87 -23.83
CA ASN A 331 -7.95 7.06 -22.59
C ASN A 331 -9.39 7.47 -22.87
N THR A 332 -10.28 7.18 -21.94
CA THR A 332 -11.69 7.55 -21.99
C THR A 332 -12.02 8.49 -20.84
N ILE A 333 -12.53 9.69 -21.16
CA ILE A 333 -12.96 10.67 -20.16
C ILE A 333 -14.40 11.07 -20.52
N ASN A 334 -15.37 10.38 -19.92
CA ASN A 334 -16.75 10.52 -20.38
C ASN A 334 -17.78 10.55 -19.25
N ASN A 335 -18.97 11.05 -19.60
CA ASN A 335 -20.13 11.03 -18.70
C ASN A 335 -19.92 11.66 -17.33
N ASN A 336 -18.90 12.50 -17.15
CA ASN A 336 -18.73 13.31 -15.95
C ASN A 336 -19.77 14.43 -15.94
N THR A 337 -20.27 14.82 -14.78
CA THR A 337 -21.42 15.77 -14.75
C THR A 337 -21.06 17.20 -15.10
N ASP A 338 -19.79 17.54 -15.15
CA ASP A 338 -19.24 18.82 -15.59
C ASP A 338 -18.37 18.66 -16.85
N ASP A 339 -17.27 19.36 -16.98
CA ASP A 339 -16.36 19.28 -18.11
C ASP A 339 -15.56 17.96 -18.13
N GLY A 340 -15.13 17.55 -19.31
CA GLY A 340 -14.22 16.39 -19.42
C GLY A 340 -12.85 16.72 -18.83
N ILE A 341 -12.15 17.70 -19.40
CA ILE A 341 -10.87 18.20 -18.89
C ILE A 341 -10.94 19.72 -18.73
N VAL A 342 -10.49 20.23 -17.58
CA VAL A 342 -10.35 21.66 -17.30
C VAL A 342 -8.89 21.97 -16.99
N LEU A 343 -8.37 22.99 -17.69
CA LEU A 343 -7.06 23.56 -17.41
C LEU A 343 -7.22 24.95 -16.83
N ASN A 344 -6.58 25.21 -15.71
CA ASN A 344 -6.53 26.53 -15.10
C ASN A 344 -5.09 26.98 -14.84
N THR A 345 -4.91 28.27 -14.61
CA THR A 345 -3.73 28.91 -14.01
C THR A 345 -2.40 28.39 -14.54
N MET A 346 -2.12 28.72 -15.84
CA MET A 346 -0.86 28.39 -16.53
C MET A 346 -0.54 26.90 -16.64
N SER A 347 -1.53 26.03 -16.48
CA SER A 347 -1.33 24.58 -16.58
C SER A 347 -1.26 24.11 -18.02
N VAL A 348 -0.73 22.92 -18.21
CA VAL A 348 -0.48 22.35 -19.54
C VAL A 348 -1.04 20.94 -19.65
N VAL A 349 -1.73 20.66 -20.77
CA VAL A 349 -2.02 19.28 -21.19
C VAL A 349 -1.32 18.98 -22.49
N LYS A 350 -0.67 17.84 -22.57
CA LYS A 350 -0.06 17.30 -23.78
C LYS A 350 -0.77 16.02 -24.19
N PHE A 351 -1.37 16.04 -25.39
CA PHE A 351 -1.95 14.85 -26.01
C PHE A 351 -0.96 14.29 -27.03
N ALA A 352 -0.41 13.10 -26.77
CA ALA A 352 0.47 12.40 -27.71
C ALA A 352 -0.34 11.67 -28.81
N ALA A 353 -1.54 11.20 -28.45
CA ALA A 353 -2.51 10.59 -29.35
C ALA A 353 -3.95 10.93 -28.92
N ASN A 354 -4.94 10.48 -29.69
CA ASN A 354 -6.34 10.81 -29.40
C ASN A 354 -6.88 10.00 -28.22
N ASP A 355 -7.49 10.73 -27.28
CA ASP A 355 -8.36 10.19 -26.24
C ASP A 355 -9.84 10.28 -26.68
N THR A 356 -10.70 9.57 -25.98
CA THR A 356 -12.15 9.70 -26.12
C THR A 356 -12.70 10.61 -25.03
N ILE A 357 -13.02 11.86 -25.35
CA ILE A 357 -13.56 12.84 -24.39
C ILE A 357 -14.97 13.22 -24.84
N THR A 358 -15.99 12.53 -24.34
CA THR A 358 -17.36 12.64 -24.82
C THR A 358 -18.40 12.48 -23.72
N GLY A 359 -19.63 12.98 -23.96
CA GLY A 359 -20.76 12.77 -23.06
C GLY A 359 -20.65 13.47 -21.70
N ASN A 360 -19.66 14.34 -21.51
CA ASN A 360 -19.54 15.16 -20.30
C ASN A 360 -20.61 16.25 -20.29
N GLY A 361 -21.01 16.69 -19.09
CA GLY A 361 -22.17 17.57 -18.90
C GLY A 361 -22.02 18.97 -19.52
N LYS A 362 -20.78 19.43 -19.74
CA LYS A 362 -20.49 20.74 -20.35
C LYS A 362 -19.53 20.60 -21.55
N LEU A 363 -18.26 20.94 -21.38
CA LEU A 363 -17.27 20.94 -22.45
C LEU A 363 -16.44 19.64 -22.40
N ALA A 364 -15.98 19.20 -23.57
CA ALA A 364 -14.95 18.16 -23.61
C ALA A 364 -13.61 18.69 -23.04
N LEU A 365 -13.29 19.96 -23.40
CA LEU A 365 -12.03 20.59 -22.98
C LEU A 365 -12.25 22.09 -22.74
N GLU A 366 -11.88 22.56 -21.51
CA GLU A 366 -11.89 23.99 -21.16
C GLU A 366 -10.48 24.46 -20.76
N CYS A 367 -10.07 25.63 -21.32
CA CYS A 367 -8.80 26.26 -20.98
C CYS A 367 -9.04 27.66 -20.43
N ASN A 368 -8.52 27.94 -19.25
CA ASN A 368 -8.63 29.21 -18.55
C ASN A 368 -7.24 29.74 -18.14
N ASN A 369 -7.14 31.03 -17.85
CA ASN A 369 -6.01 31.66 -17.17
C ASN A 369 -4.62 31.31 -17.74
N ASN A 370 -4.43 31.55 -19.04
CA ASN A 370 -3.18 31.30 -19.76
C ASN A 370 -2.73 29.84 -19.82
N SER A 371 -3.63 28.90 -19.66
CA SER A 371 -3.31 27.47 -19.80
C SER A 371 -3.11 27.10 -21.27
N MET A 372 -2.34 26.05 -21.50
CA MET A 372 -1.92 25.63 -22.83
C MET A 372 -2.27 24.17 -23.11
N VAL A 373 -2.59 23.89 -24.36
CA VAL A 373 -2.79 22.53 -24.87
C VAL A 373 -1.83 22.27 -26.01
N SER A 374 -1.18 21.13 -26.02
CA SER A 374 -0.34 20.62 -27.10
C SER A 374 -0.95 19.32 -27.66
N GLY A 375 -0.84 19.14 -28.99
CA GLY A 375 -1.40 17.98 -29.69
C GLY A 375 -2.65 18.33 -30.51
N ASP A 376 -3.22 17.32 -31.18
CA ASP A 376 -4.41 17.48 -31.99
C ASP A 376 -5.69 17.42 -31.14
N ILE A 377 -6.35 18.55 -30.98
CA ILE A 377 -7.62 18.69 -30.26
C ILE A 377 -8.83 18.88 -31.19
N SER A 378 -8.68 18.62 -32.47
CA SER A 378 -9.73 18.88 -33.50
C SER A 378 -10.99 18.05 -33.24
N THR A 379 -10.85 16.87 -32.71
CA THR A 379 -11.93 15.93 -32.42
C THR A 379 -12.70 16.24 -31.13
N TYR A 380 -12.14 16.99 -30.18
CA TYR A 380 -12.79 17.31 -28.92
C TYR A 380 -13.83 18.42 -29.08
N LYS A 381 -15.10 18.12 -28.83
CA LYS A 381 -16.22 19.04 -28.97
C LYS A 381 -17.31 18.77 -27.91
N PRO A 382 -17.93 19.82 -27.33
CA PRO A 382 -17.54 21.23 -27.47
C PRO A 382 -16.26 21.56 -26.69
N LYS A 383 -15.53 22.61 -27.08
CA LYS A 383 -14.32 23.05 -26.40
C LYS A 383 -14.19 24.56 -26.29
N LYS A 384 -13.51 25.05 -25.25
CA LYS A 384 -13.15 26.44 -25.02
C LYS A 384 -11.65 26.53 -24.76
N CYS A 385 -10.85 26.23 -25.76
CA CYS A 385 -9.43 26.46 -25.78
C CYS A 385 -9.11 27.32 -26.99
N GLY A 386 -8.37 28.42 -26.82
CA GLY A 386 -7.86 29.24 -27.91
C GLY A 386 -7.01 28.39 -28.86
N ALA A 387 -6.69 28.90 -30.04
CA ALA A 387 -5.82 28.21 -30.98
C ALA A 387 -4.54 27.78 -30.25
N ALA A 388 -4.41 26.50 -29.98
CA ALA A 388 -3.28 25.93 -29.30
C ALA A 388 -1.99 26.34 -30.03
N PHE A 389 -0.93 26.60 -29.28
CA PHE A 389 0.41 26.54 -29.84
C PHE A 389 0.57 25.13 -30.40
N GLN A 390 0.34 24.96 -31.68
CA GLN A 390 0.74 23.77 -32.41
C GLN A 390 2.27 23.78 -32.43
N ALA A 391 2.89 23.24 -31.42
CA ALA A 391 4.28 22.86 -31.56
C ALA A 391 4.32 21.80 -32.65
N SER A 392 4.92 22.15 -33.79
CA SER A 392 5.22 21.18 -34.85
C SER A 392 5.88 19.96 -34.22
N PRO A 393 5.53 18.72 -34.62
CA PRO A 393 6.23 17.56 -34.14
C PRO A 393 7.72 17.76 -34.36
N ILE A 394 8.50 17.68 -33.32
CA ILE A 394 9.95 17.62 -33.43
C ILE A 394 10.23 16.24 -34.03
N ASN A 395 10.64 16.24 -35.34
CA ASN A 395 11.09 15.05 -36.04
C ASN A 395 12.37 14.49 -35.40
#